data_8182963dfcf76b729db92e0a4bfa103d
#
_entry.id   8182963dfcf76b729db92e0a4bfa103d
#
_cell.length_a   1.000
_cell.length_b   1.000
_cell.length_c   1.000
_cell.angle_alpha   90.00
_cell.angle_beta   90.00
_cell.angle_gamma   90.00
#
_symmetry.space_group_name_H-M   'P 1'
#
loop_
_entity.id
_entity.type
_entity.pdbx_description
1 polymer ?
#
loop_
_entity_poly.entity_id
_entity_poly.type
_entity_poly.pdbx_seq_one_letter_code
_entity_poly.pdbx_strand_id
1 'polypeptide(L)'
;MGQSFADGGRVQNESGVMAKMDWALGSFWTLTAYSDFAYFPWAKYQVYASSHSWDHFLQTTYHRDHWILTARYRLRSRMKGDATKAGLIDETSQRARLTVAYTGAQWAFRTQADATRSASQQTSNGYMLTQSATWSGLRGLQATVQGSYFHTDDYASRIYTYERGLLYAFSFPAYFGEGLHYALFLRADMGQRWMLIAKLSVTDYFDRDHISSGLQQIDRSSKADLELQLRLKL
;
A
#
# COMPACT_ATOMS: atom_id res chain seq x y z
N MET A 1 -2.67 -0.61 -15.27
CA MET A 1 -3.55 0.51 -14.88
C MET A 1 -3.01 1.75 -15.57
N GLY A 2 -3.85 2.48 -16.31
CA GLY A 2 -3.47 3.77 -16.87
C GLY A 2 -3.20 4.77 -15.75
N GLN A 3 -2.12 5.52 -15.86
CA GLN A 3 -1.83 6.61 -14.93
C GLN A 3 -2.80 7.76 -15.23
N SER A 4 -3.33 8.40 -14.19
CA SER A 4 -4.17 9.59 -14.35
C SER A 4 -3.34 10.68 -15.02
N PHE A 5 -3.92 11.37 -15.99
CA PHE A 5 -3.29 12.50 -16.68
C PHE A 5 -3.06 13.71 -15.73
N ALA A 6 -3.74 13.72 -14.60
CA ALA A 6 -3.63 14.79 -13.60
C ALA A 6 -2.98 14.29 -12.31
N ASP A 7 -2.04 15.07 -11.73
CA ASP A 7 -1.31 14.75 -10.48
C ASP A 7 -2.27 14.75 -9.26
N GLY A 8 -3.34 14.53 -9.18
CA GLY A 8 -4.23 14.47 -8.00
C GLY A 8 -5.64 13.99 -8.35
N GLY A 9 -5.84 13.46 -9.55
CA GLY A 9 -7.12 12.96 -10.01
C GLY A 9 -8.16 14.04 -10.30
N ARG A 10 -7.79 15.32 -10.23
CA ARG A 10 -8.61 16.48 -10.64
C ARG A 10 -7.79 17.36 -11.56
N VAL A 11 -8.37 17.74 -12.69
CA VAL A 11 -7.77 18.74 -13.59
C VAL A 11 -7.81 20.11 -12.92
N GLN A 12 -6.63 20.69 -12.62
CA GLN A 12 -6.48 21.95 -11.89
C GLN A 12 -5.51 22.87 -12.60
N ASN A 13 -5.76 23.19 -13.87
CA ASN A 13 -4.87 24.06 -14.66
C ASN A 13 -3.40 23.69 -14.44
N GLU A 14 -3.08 22.46 -14.77
CA GLU A 14 -1.71 21.94 -14.66
C GLU A 14 -1.11 21.75 -16.05
N SER A 15 0.19 21.93 -16.13
CA SER A 15 1.00 21.55 -17.28
C SER A 15 2.12 20.64 -16.79
N GLY A 16 2.41 19.61 -17.57
CA GLY A 16 3.40 18.65 -17.15
C GLY A 16 3.96 17.84 -18.31
N VAL A 17 4.98 17.08 -18.00
CA VAL A 17 5.61 16.14 -18.91
C VAL A 17 5.89 14.83 -18.19
N MET A 18 5.54 13.73 -18.82
CA MET A 18 5.79 12.39 -18.31
C MET A 18 6.57 11.59 -19.34
N ALA A 19 7.63 10.93 -18.86
CA ALA A 19 8.36 9.92 -19.61
C ALA A 19 8.17 8.57 -18.92
N LYS A 20 7.78 7.54 -19.68
CA LYS A 20 7.62 6.17 -19.17
C LYS A 20 8.34 5.19 -20.07
N MET A 21 8.96 4.20 -19.45
CA MET A 21 9.63 3.09 -20.13
C MET A 21 9.21 1.78 -19.48
N ASP A 22 8.79 0.83 -20.32
CA ASP A 22 8.59 -0.57 -19.96
C ASP A 22 9.56 -1.41 -20.82
N TRP A 23 10.45 -2.16 -20.17
CA TRP A 23 11.49 -2.91 -20.88
C TRP A 23 11.54 -4.36 -20.40
N ALA A 24 11.46 -5.30 -21.35
CA ALA A 24 11.69 -6.73 -21.12
C ALA A 24 13.17 -7.04 -21.34
N LEU A 25 13.87 -7.42 -20.27
CA LEU A 25 15.28 -7.78 -20.27
C LEU A 25 15.42 -9.31 -20.30
N GLY A 26 15.47 -9.86 -21.50
CA GLY A 26 15.46 -11.31 -21.71
C GLY A 26 14.11 -11.94 -21.32
N SER A 27 14.12 -13.21 -20.94
CA SER A 27 12.90 -14.00 -20.68
C SER A 27 12.37 -13.87 -19.26
N PHE A 28 13.16 -13.35 -18.30
CA PHE A 28 12.85 -13.42 -16.88
C PHE A 28 12.71 -12.08 -16.18
N TRP A 29 13.24 -11.00 -16.78
CA TRP A 29 13.27 -9.69 -16.16
C TRP A 29 12.40 -8.68 -16.90
N THR A 30 11.66 -7.90 -16.12
CA THR A 30 10.99 -6.70 -16.62
C THR A 30 11.39 -5.50 -15.79
N LEU A 31 11.57 -4.35 -16.45
CA LEU A 31 11.86 -3.08 -15.84
C LEU A 31 10.78 -2.09 -16.25
N THR A 32 10.16 -1.43 -15.27
CA THR A 32 9.26 -0.29 -15.48
C THR A 32 9.84 0.91 -14.78
N ALA A 33 10.01 2.00 -15.51
CA ALA A 33 10.44 3.28 -14.97
C ALA A 33 9.55 4.40 -15.49
N TYR A 34 9.27 5.41 -14.65
CA TYR A 34 8.72 6.66 -15.12
C TYR A 34 9.26 7.84 -14.31
N SER A 35 9.22 9.00 -14.95
CA SER A 35 9.43 10.30 -14.33
C SER A 35 8.31 11.22 -14.80
N ASP A 36 7.61 11.81 -13.86
CA ASP A 36 6.48 12.69 -14.08
C ASP A 36 6.74 14.04 -13.41
N PHE A 37 6.63 15.12 -14.17
CA PHE A 37 6.73 16.49 -13.70
C PHE A 37 5.42 17.20 -13.94
N ALA A 38 4.87 17.85 -12.91
CA ALA A 38 3.69 18.69 -13.00
C ALA A 38 3.95 20.07 -12.43
N TYR A 39 3.53 21.11 -13.14
CA TYR A 39 3.56 22.51 -12.75
C TYR A 39 2.14 23.06 -12.63
N PHE A 40 1.88 23.75 -11.55
CA PHE A 40 0.61 24.37 -11.20
C PHE A 40 0.83 25.89 -11.10
N PRO A 41 0.36 26.67 -12.08
CA PRO A 41 0.56 28.12 -12.10
C PRO A 41 -0.27 28.85 -11.03
N TRP A 42 -1.35 28.22 -10.52
CA TRP A 42 -2.26 28.82 -9.55
C TRP A 42 -2.21 28.08 -8.21
N ALA A 43 -2.64 28.79 -7.16
CA ALA A 43 -2.84 28.22 -5.85
C ALA A 43 -3.83 27.04 -5.90
N LYS A 44 -3.56 26.02 -5.10
CA LYS A 44 -4.41 24.84 -4.92
C LYS A 44 -4.60 24.54 -3.43
N TYR A 45 -5.43 23.56 -3.11
CA TYR A 45 -5.68 23.20 -1.71
C TYR A 45 -4.37 22.97 -0.95
N GLN A 46 -4.17 23.68 0.16
CA GLN A 46 -2.95 23.70 1.00
C GLN A 46 -1.67 24.21 0.31
N VAL A 47 -1.77 24.84 -0.86
CA VAL A 47 -0.61 25.36 -1.60
C VAL A 47 -1.01 26.74 -2.14
N TYR A 48 -0.51 27.80 -1.53
CA TYR A 48 -1.03 29.17 -1.69
C TYR A 48 -0.41 29.96 -2.86
N ALA A 49 0.53 29.35 -3.57
CA ALA A 49 1.19 29.97 -4.72
C ALA A 49 1.37 28.95 -5.85
N SER A 50 2.00 29.34 -6.94
CA SER A 50 2.44 28.42 -7.97
C SER A 50 3.38 27.36 -7.39
N SER A 51 3.26 26.14 -7.88
CA SER A 51 3.99 25.01 -7.29
C SER A 51 4.31 23.95 -8.35
N HIS A 52 5.21 23.05 -8.02
CA HIS A 52 5.53 21.91 -8.88
C HIS A 52 5.59 20.61 -8.08
N SER A 53 5.53 19.51 -8.79
CA SER A 53 5.75 18.17 -8.24
C SER A 53 6.58 17.33 -9.18
N TRP A 54 7.38 16.44 -8.59
CA TRP A 54 8.12 15.39 -9.28
C TRP A 54 7.70 14.04 -8.72
N ASP A 55 7.49 13.07 -9.59
CA ASP A 55 7.20 11.68 -9.22
C ASP A 55 8.06 10.73 -10.07
N HIS A 56 9.02 10.08 -9.42
CA HIS A 56 9.90 9.11 -10.04
C HIS A 56 9.56 7.71 -9.53
N PHE A 57 9.49 6.77 -10.43
CA PHE A 57 9.15 5.39 -10.13
C PHE A 57 10.07 4.43 -10.86
N LEU A 58 10.53 3.43 -10.15
CA LEU A 58 11.30 2.32 -10.68
C LEU A 58 10.79 1.01 -10.11
N GLN A 59 10.53 0.05 -10.96
CA GLN A 59 10.18 -1.31 -10.57
C GLN A 59 10.92 -2.29 -11.45
N THR A 60 11.56 -3.28 -10.83
CA THR A 60 12.06 -4.46 -11.51
C THR A 60 11.35 -5.70 -11.00
N THR A 61 11.03 -6.60 -11.91
CA THR A 61 10.41 -7.89 -11.58
C THR A 61 11.19 -9.01 -12.27
N TYR A 62 11.61 -9.97 -11.46
CA TYR A 62 12.16 -11.24 -11.92
C TYR A 62 11.11 -12.32 -11.75
N HIS A 63 10.82 -13.05 -12.82
CA HIS A 63 9.89 -14.16 -12.80
C HIS A 63 10.54 -15.40 -13.43
N ARG A 64 10.65 -16.46 -12.63
CA ARG A 64 11.13 -17.75 -13.12
C ARG A 64 10.45 -18.88 -12.37
N ASP A 65 9.88 -19.83 -13.11
CA ASP A 65 9.18 -21.00 -12.59
C ASP A 65 8.09 -20.60 -11.55
N HIS A 66 8.29 -20.97 -10.30
CA HIS A 66 7.40 -20.70 -9.18
C HIS A 66 7.70 -19.41 -8.42
N TRP A 67 8.78 -18.70 -8.78
CA TRP A 67 9.29 -17.54 -8.04
C TRP A 67 9.03 -16.23 -8.76
N ILE A 68 8.58 -15.27 -8.01
CA ILE A 68 8.47 -13.87 -8.46
C ILE A 68 9.16 -12.99 -7.42
N LEU A 69 10.17 -12.24 -7.87
CA LEU A 69 10.84 -11.23 -7.06
C LEU A 69 10.51 -9.86 -7.66
N THR A 70 10.07 -8.92 -6.83
CA THR A 70 9.77 -7.56 -7.26
C THR A 70 10.44 -6.58 -6.32
N ALA A 71 11.26 -5.69 -6.87
CA ALA A 71 11.79 -4.52 -6.17
C ALA A 71 11.17 -3.26 -6.76
N ARG A 72 10.68 -2.37 -5.90
CA ARG A 72 10.03 -1.12 -6.27
C ARG A 72 10.60 0.02 -5.46
N TYR A 73 10.86 1.13 -6.13
CA TYR A 73 11.22 2.38 -5.49
C TYR A 73 10.40 3.53 -6.08
N ARG A 74 9.94 4.43 -5.23
CA ARG A 74 9.25 5.66 -5.65
C ARG A 74 9.78 6.84 -4.84
N LEU A 75 10.15 7.88 -5.54
CA LEU A 75 10.53 9.18 -5.00
C LEU A 75 9.52 10.21 -5.48
N ARG A 76 8.87 10.90 -4.55
CA ARG A 76 7.95 11.97 -4.87
C ARG A 76 8.35 13.22 -4.10
N SER A 77 8.51 14.33 -4.82
CA SER A 77 8.75 15.65 -4.24
C SER A 77 7.61 16.58 -4.62
N ARG A 78 7.07 17.32 -3.67
CA ARG A 78 5.97 18.26 -3.86
C ARG A 78 6.17 19.48 -3.01
N MET A 79 5.78 20.64 -3.53
CA MET A 79 5.62 21.83 -2.72
C MET A 79 4.31 21.80 -1.94
N LYS A 80 4.38 22.20 -0.67
CA LYS A 80 3.25 22.29 0.26
C LYS A 80 3.31 23.62 1.02
N GLY A 81 2.17 24.15 1.39
CA GLY A 81 2.14 25.34 2.27
C GLY A 81 2.78 25.05 3.62
N ASP A 82 3.54 26.00 4.13
CA ASP A 82 4.08 25.95 5.49
C ASP A 82 2.97 26.10 6.54
N ALA A 83 3.30 25.90 7.82
CA ALA A 83 2.36 26.06 8.93
C ALA A 83 1.82 27.50 9.07
N THR A 84 2.59 28.48 8.63
CA THR A 84 2.21 29.91 8.68
C THR A 84 1.33 30.34 7.52
N LYS A 85 1.16 29.50 6.50
CA LYS A 85 0.45 29.77 5.24
C LYS A 85 1.06 30.92 4.42
N ALA A 86 2.29 31.32 4.72
CA ALA A 86 2.99 32.42 4.07
C ALA A 86 4.03 31.95 3.05
N GLY A 87 4.52 30.72 3.16
CA GLY A 87 5.55 30.17 2.31
C GLY A 87 5.22 28.77 1.80
N LEU A 88 6.07 28.28 0.90
CA LEU A 88 6.07 26.92 0.41
C LEU A 88 7.29 26.18 0.95
N ILE A 89 7.11 24.93 1.32
CA ILE A 89 8.15 23.99 1.72
C ILE A 89 8.12 22.77 0.81
N ASP A 90 9.28 22.20 0.54
CA ASP A 90 9.37 20.93 -0.17
C ASP A 90 9.04 19.77 0.77
N GLU A 91 8.13 18.91 0.32
CA GLU A 91 7.82 17.62 0.95
C GLU A 91 8.29 16.51 0.05
N THR A 92 9.29 15.75 0.51
CA THR A 92 9.82 14.59 -0.22
C THR A 92 9.37 13.31 0.45
N SER A 93 8.81 12.39 -0.32
CA SER A 93 8.40 11.06 0.13
C SER A 93 9.14 10.00 -0.69
N GLN A 94 9.83 9.11 0.00
CA GLN A 94 10.52 7.96 -0.58
C GLN A 94 9.86 6.69 -0.08
N ARG A 95 9.64 5.74 -0.98
CA ARG A 95 9.05 4.43 -0.65
C ARG A 95 9.81 3.35 -1.40
N ALA A 96 10.30 2.37 -0.64
CA ALA A 96 10.91 1.16 -1.18
C ALA A 96 10.07 -0.05 -0.78
N ARG A 97 9.92 -1.01 -1.68
CA ARG A 97 9.26 -2.28 -1.43
C ARG A 97 10.01 -3.40 -2.12
N LEU A 98 10.31 -4.43 -1.36
CA LEU A 98 10.81 -5.71 -1.86
C LEU A 98 9.77 -6.79 -1.60
N THR A 99 9.46 -7.58 -2.61
CA THR A 99 8.51 -8.69 -2.50
C THR A 99 9.15 -9.95 -3.08
N VAL A 100 9.09 -11.05 -2.34
CA VAL A 100 9.46 -12.39 -2.79
C VAL A 100 8.21 -13.24 -2.67
N ALA A 101 7.77 -13.83 -3.79
CA ALA A 101 6.61 -14.70 -3.82
C ALA A 101 6.98 -16.05 -4.42
N TYR A 102 6.46 -17.11 -3.81
CA TYR A 102 6.53 -18.48 -4.30
C TYR A 102 5.12 -19.03 -4.46
N THR A 103 4.85 -19.67 -5.59
CA THR A 103 3.55 -20.30 -5.87
C THR A 103 3.76 -21.77 -6.27
N GLY A 104 3.45 -22.69 -5.36
CA GLY A 104 3.41 -24.13 -5.61
C GLY A 104 2.00 -24.62 -5.89
N ALA A 105 1.83 -25.96 -5.96
CA ALA A 105 0.55 -26.59 -6.29
C ALA A 105 -0.55 -26.33 -5.24
N GLN A 106 -0.21 -26.39 -3.97
CA GLN A 106 -1.15 -26.23 -2.85
C GLN A 106 -0.82 -25.06 -1.93
N TRP A 107 0.43 -24.62 -1.93
CA TRP A 107 0.92 -23.54 -1.07
C TRP A 107 1.47 -22.39 -1.88
N ALA A 108 1.15 -21.17 -1.44
CA ALA A 108 1.81 -19.97 -1.91
C ALA A 108 2.30 -19.15 -0.70
N PHE A 109 3.53 -18.66 -0.80
CA PHE A 109 4.16 -17.83 0.23
C PHE A 109 4.52 -16.47 -0.35
N ARG A 110 4.38 -15.45 0.47
CA ARG A 110 4.81 -14.10 0.08
C ARG A 110 5.43 -13.39 1.29
N THR A 111 6.67 -12.96 1.10
CA THR A 111 7.39 -12.08 2.00
C THR A 111 7.47 -10.69 1.37
N GLN A 112 7.14 -9.67 2.12
CA GLN A 112 7.19 -8.28 1.66
C GLN A 112 7.86 -7.42 2.74
N ALA A 113 8.86 -6.66 2.34
CA ALA A 113 9.50 -5.63 3.16
C ALA A 113 9.22 -4.25 2.55
N ASP A 114 8.73 -3.35 3.37
CA ASP A 114 8.45 -1.96 3.03
C ASP A 114 9.33 -1.03 3.85
N ALA A 115 9.83 0.03 3.23
CA ALA A 115 10.48 1.15 3.90
C ALA A 115 9.91 2.46 3.35
N THR A 116 9.66 3.41 4.23
CA THR A 116 9.18 4.75 3.88
C THR A 116 10.02 5.80 4.57
N ARG A 117 10.24 6.91 3.88
CA ARG A 117 10.83 8.12 4.44
C ARG A 117 10.06 9.32 3.94
N SER A 118 9.61 10.15 4.85
CA SER A 118 9.00 11.45 4.57
C SER A 118 9.89 12.54 5.16
N ALA A 119 10.25 13.51 4.34
CA ALA A 119 11.08 14.64 4.74
C ALA A 119 10.41 15.94 4.32
N SER A 120 10.20 16.84 5.27
CA SER A 120 9.75 18.21 5.07
C SER A 120 10.47 19.10 6.09
N GLN A 121 9.79 19.69 7.04
CA GLN A 121 10.44 20.38 8.18
C GLN A 121 11.10 19.39 9.15
N GLN A 122 10.54 18.19 9.25
CA GLN A 122 11.09 17.06 10.01
C GLN A 122 11.17 15.83 9.11
N THR A 123 12.06 14.92 9.46
CA THR A 123 12.21 13.64 8.79
C THR A 123 11.54 12.55 9.60
N SER A 124 10.74 11.72 8.95
CA SER A 124 10.03 10.60 9.53
C SER A 124 10.31 9.35 8.69
N ASN A 125 10.64 8.25 9.36
CA ASN A 125 10.95 6.97 8.73
C ASN A 125 9.97 5.91 9.20
N GLY A 126 9.77 4.89 8.37
CA GLY A 126 8.95 3.74 8.74
C GLY A 126 9.39 2.50 7.98
N TYR A 127 9.18 1.34 8.59
CA TYR A 127 9.41 0.04 7.97
C TYR A 127 8.34 -0.96 8.38
N MET A 128 8.10 -1.95 7.51
CA MET A 128 7.12 -3.01 7.74
C MET A 128 7.61 -4.30 7.09
N LEU A 129 7.51 -5.40 7.82
CA LEU A 129 7.76 -6.74 7.30
C LEU A 129 6.45 -7.51 7.34
N THR A 130 6.04 -8.06 6.21
CA THR A 130 4.82 -8.86 6.07
C THR A 130 5.15 -10.24 5.54
N GLN A 131 4.64 -11.26 6.20
CA GLN A 131 4.69 -12.65 5.74
C GLN A 131 3.27 -13.17 5.56
N SER A 132 2.99 -13.80 4.42
CA SER A 132 1.73 -14.49 4.20
C SER A 132 1.94 -15.89 3.64
N ALA A 133 1.05 -16.81 4.04
CA ALA A 133 0.96 -18.16 3.53
C ALA A 133 -0.48 -18.43 3.10
N THR A 134 -0.65 -18.91 1.90
CA THR A 134 -1.95 -19.32 1.34
C THR A 134 -1.94 -20.81 1.06
N TRP A 135 -2.95 -21.50 1.55
CA TRP A 135 -3.19 -22.91 1.29
C TRP A 135 -4.45 -23.09 0.46
N SER A 136 -4.37 -23.99 -0.54
CA SER A 136 -5.46 -24.32 -1.45
C SER A 136 -5.45 -25.83 -1.79
N GLY A 137 -5.20 -26.68 -0.79
CA GLY A 137 -5.06 -28.14 -0.97
C GLY A 137 -6.38 -28.90 -1.15
N LEU A 138 -7.52 -28.30 -0.79
CA LEU A 138 -8.85 -28.88 -1.00
C LEU A 138 -9.61 -28.09 -2.06
N ARG A 139 -10.33 -28.84 -2.92
CA ARG A 139 -11.15 -28.21 -3.98
C ARG A 139 -12.21 -27.29 -3.36
N GLY A 140 -12.21 -26.05 -3.78
CA GLY A 140 -13.16 -25.03 -3.30
C GLY A 140 -12.82 -24.43 -1.93
N LEU A 141 -11.72 -24.81 -1.28
CA LEU A 141 -11.30 -24.23 0.00
C LEU A 141 -9.94 -23.54 -0.15
N GLN A 142 -9.87 -22.30 0.32
CA GLN A 142 -8.63 -21.53 0.39
C GLN A 142 -8.53 -20.86 1.76
N ALA A 143 -7.39 -21.00 2.39
CA ALA A 143 -7.05 -20.32 3.63
C ALA A 143 -5.79 -19.47 3.43
N THR A 144 -5.79 -18.25 3.92
CA THR A 144 -4.60 -17.37 3.92
C THR A 144 -4.39 -16.83 5.33
N VAL A 145 -3.17 -16.99 5.83
CA VAL A 145 -2.71 -16.38 7.07
C VAL A 145 -1.68 -15.31 6.71
N GLN A 146 -1.76 -14.16 7.36
CA GLN A 146 -0.81 -13.06 7.23
C GLN A 146 -0.39 -12.58 8.61
N GLY A 147 0.90 -12.30 8.78
CA GLY A 147 1.46 -11.61 9.92
C GLY A 147 2.33 -10.45 9.46
N SER A 148 2.27 -9.33 10.15
CA SER A 148 3.05 -8.14 9.81
C SER A 148 3.54 -7.47 11.08
N TYR A 149 4.80 -7.04 11.10
CA TYR A 149 5.34 -6.11 12.08
C TYR A 149 5.57 -4.77 11.39
N PHE A 150 5.19 -3.68 12.04
CA PHE A 150 5.39 -2.33 11.51
C PHE A 150 5.92 -1.39 12.61
N HIS A 151 6.75 -0.46 12.17
CA HIS A 151 7.22 0.66 12.97
C HIS A 151 7.32 1.92 12.10
N THR A 152 6.83 3.04 12.60
CA THR A 152 6.98 4.36 11.96
C THR A 152 7.18 5.42 13.04
N ASP A 153 8.04 6.40 12.75
CA ASP A 153 8.30 7.51 13.69
C ASP A 153 7.02 8.32 13.95
N ASP A 154 6.22 8.55 12.90
CA ASP A 154 4.94 9.26 12.99
C ASP A 154 4.00 8.91 11.82
N TYR A 155 2.88 9.63 11.71
CA TYR A 155 1.87 9.43 10.64
C TYR A 155 2.37 9.83 9.24
N ALA A 156 3.43 10.67 9.10
CA ALA A 156 3.95 11.07 7.80
C ALA A 156 4.62 9.89 7.07
N SER A 157 5.25 8.98 7.82
CA SER A 157 5.89 7.77 7.29
C SER A 157 4.99 6.52 7.28
N ARG A 158 3.66 6.67 7.44
CA ARG A 158 2.72 5.54 7.40
C ARG A 158 2.88 4.68 6.18
N ILE A 159 2.68 3.38 6.35
CA ILE A 159 2.84 2.37 5.32
C ILE A 159 1.48 1.84 4.90
N TYR A 160 1.24 1.80 3.59
CA TYR A 160 0.04 1.19 3.03
C TYR A 160 0.39 -0.17 2.46
N THR A 161 -0.30 -1.21 2.89
CA THR A 161 -0.17 -2.53 2.30
C THR A 161 -1.52 -3.07 1.84
N TYR A 162 -1.48 -3.90 0.81
CA TYR A 162 -2.69 -4.60 0.35
C TYR A 162 -2.98 -5.73 1.32
N GLU A 163 -4.22 -5.80 1.76
CA GLU A 163 -4.75 -6.91 2.53
C GLU A 163 -5.91 -7.55 1.77
N ARG A 164 -5.90 -8.88 1.71
CA ARG A 164 -6.96 -9.61 1.06
C ARG A 164 -8.27 -9.41 1.85
N GLY A 165 -9.32 -8.99 1.16
CA GLY A 165 -10.63 -8.69 1.73
C GLY A 165 -11.77 -9.44 1.06
N LEU A 166 -13.00 -9.04 1.38
CA LEU A 166 -14.23 -9.54 0.76
C LEU A 166 -14.25 -9.21 -0.74
N LEU A 167 -15.12 -9.89 -1.51
CA LEU A 167 -15.33 -9.57 -2.92
C LEU A 167 -15.90 -8.14 -3.04
N TYR A 168 -15.34 -7.39 -4.00
CA TYR A 168 -15.71 -6.00 -4.29
C TYR A 168 -15.35 -5.01 -3.17
N ALA A 169 -14.76 -5.47 -2.06
CA ALA A 169 -14.16 -4.61 -1.06
C ALA A 169 -12.67 -4.42 -1.37
N PHE A 170 -12.24 -3.18 -1.46
CA PHE A 170 -10.85 -2.84 -1.74
C PHE A 170 -10.26 -2.19 -0.49
N SER A 171 -9.35 -2.89 0.18
CA SER A 171 -8.77 -2.43 1.42
C SER A 171 -7.26 -2.22 1.29
N PHE A 172 -6.83 -1.00 1.59
CA PHE A 172 -5.43 -0.63 1.79
C PHE A 172 -5.28 0.02 3.16
N PRO A 173 -5.24 -0.77 4.22
CA PRO A 173 -5.03 -0.21 5.55
C PRO A 173 -3.70 0.54 5.64
N ALA A 174 -3.72 1.64 6.39
CA ALA A 174 -2.56 2.43 6.73
C ALA A 174 -2.07 2.02 8.12
N TYR A 175 -0.78 1.68 8.22
CA TYR A 175 -0.12 1.32 9.48
C TYR A 175 0.82 2.44 9.88
N PHE A 176 0.74 2.88 11.14
CA PHE A 176 1.60 3.90 11.73
C PHE A 176 1.74 3.69 13.24
N GLY A 177 2.85 4.17 13.82
CA GLY A 177 3.28 3.83 15.16
C GLY A 177 4.02 2.48 15.17
N GLU A 178 3.94 1.72 16.23
CA GLU A 178 4.59 0.41 16.36
C GLU A 178 3.57 -0.66 16.73
N GLY A 179 3.65 -1.84 16.08
CA GLY A 179 2.74 -2.92 16.40
C GLY A 179 2.85 -4.15 15.50
N LEU A 180 1.95 -5.09 15.78
CA LEU A 180 1.75 -6.31 15.00
C LEU A 180 0.35 -6.31 14.39
N HIS A 181 0.25 -6.84 13.19
CA HIS A 181 -1.03 -7.07 12.52
C HIS A 181 -1.11 -8.51 12.03
N TYR A 182 -2.22 -9.17 12.35
CA TYR A 182 -2.52 -10.54 11.93
C TYR A 182 -3.83 -10.57 11.16
N ALA A 183 -3.88 -11.37 10.10
CA ALA A 183 -5.11 -11.61 9.36
C ALA A 183 -5.26 -13.08 8.99
N LEU A 184 -6.46 -13.60 9.15
CA LEU A 184 -6.91 -14.89 8.65
C LEU A 184 -8.02 -14.66 7.64
N PHE A 185 -7.82 -15.15 6.42
CA PHE A 185 -8.80 -15.12 5.36
C PHE A 185 -9.16 -16.55 4.96
N LEU A 186 -10.47 -16.84 4.93
CA LEU A 186 -11.02 -18.12 4.51
C LEU A 186 -11.99 -17.90 3.36
N ARG A 187 -11.90 -18.72 2.34
CA ARG A 187 -12.86 -18.78 1.22
C ARG A 187 -13.26 -20.24 1.00
N ALA A 188 -14.58 -20.49 0.97
CA ALA A 188 -15.16 -21.76 0.67
C ALA A 188 -16.15 -21.62 -0.51
N ASP A 189 -15.85 -22.27 -1.64
CA ASP A 189 -16.72 -22.38 -2.80
C ASP A 189 -17.49 -23.72 -2.66
N MET A 190 -18.78 -23.65 -2.29
CA MET A 190 -19.65 -24.80 -2.04
C MET A 190 -20.51 -25.07 -3.28
N GLY A 191 -20.03 -26.01 -4.10
CA GLY A 191 -20.62 -26.30 -5.41
C GLY A 191 -20.47 -25.13 -6.39
N GLN A 192 -21.45 -24.97 -7.31
CA GLN A 192 -21.38 -23.94 -8.36
C GLN A 192 -22.06 -22.62 -7.95
N ARG A 193 -22.87 -22.64 -6.89
CA ARG A 193 -23.77 -21.54 -6.55
C ARG A 193 -23.35 -20.74 -5.32
N TRP A 194 -22.81 -21.37 -4.31
CA TRP A 194 -22.52 -20.74 -3.03
C TRP A 194 -21.03 -20.45 -2.85
N MET A 195 -20.74 -19.31 -2.31
CA MET A 195 -19.40 -18.92 -1.88
C MET A 195 -19.50 -18.22 -0.53
N LEU A 196 -18.72 -18.69 0.44
CA LEU A 196 -18.54 -18.06 1.74
C LEU A 196 -17.14 -17.47 1.83
N ILE A 197 -17.03 -16.25 2.30
CA ILE A 197 -15.76 -15.61 2.65
C ILE A 197 -15.85 -15.14 4.09
N ALA A 198 -14.81 -15.42 4.87
CA ALA A 198 -14.62 -14.91 6.21
C ALA A 198 -13.23 -14.29 6.33
N LYS A 199 -13.12 -13.15 6.97
CA LYS A 199 -11.86 -12.48 7.30
C LYS A 199 -11.90 -12.06 8.76
N LEU A 200 -10.88 -12.45 9.51
CA LEU A 200 -10.59 -11.97 10.85
C LEU A 200 -9.27 -11.25 10.80
N SER A 201 -9.20 -10.03 11.31
CA SER A 201 -7.96 -9.30 11.44
C SER A 201 -7.83 -8.68 12.83
N VAL A 202 -6.61 -8.64 13.35
CA VAL A 202 -6.28 -8.06 14.65
C VAL A 202 -5.04 -7.19 14.47
N THR A 203 -5.08 -5.99 15.04
CA THR A 203 -3.91 -5.10 15.13
C THR A 203 -3.64 -4.78 16.59
N ASP A 204 -2.43 -5.10 17.05
CA ASP A 204 -1.94 -4.80 18.40
C ASP A 204 -0.87 -3.71 18.30
N TYR A 205 -1.10 -2.57 18.96
CA TYR A 205 -0.16 -1.46 19.04
C TYR A 205 0.66 -1.55 20.32
N PHE A 206 1.96 -1.23 20.23
CA PHE A 206 2.90 -1.24 21.35
C PHE A 206 3.19 0.15 21.89
N ASP A 207 2.82 1.19 21.14
CA ASP A 207 3.14 2.59 21.39
C ASP A 207 1.95 3.41 21.93
N ARG A 208 0.80 2.77 22.16
CA ARG A 208 -0.42 3.46 22.61
C ARG A 208 -1.37 2.54 23.38
N ASP A 209 -2.18 3.12 24.22
CA ASP A 209 -3.22 2.47 25.04
C ASP A 209 -4.65 2.72 24.50
N HIS A 210 -4.80 3.59 23.51
CA HIS A 210 -6.07 3.86 22.83
C HIS A 210 -5.88 4.02 21.31
N ILE A 211 -6.89 3.66 20.54
CA ILE A 211 -6.91 3.72 19.07
C ILE A 211 -8.00 4.68 18.63
N SER A 212 -7.72 5.53 17.64
CA SER A 212 -8.64 6.55 17.12
C SER A 212 -8.98 7.64 18.14
N SER A 213 -10.01 8.46 17.89
CA SER A 213 -10.44 9.55 18.75
C SER A 213 -11.94 9.82 18.61
N GLY A 214 -12.52 10.52 19.60
CA GLY A 214 -13.93 10.88 19.61
C GLY A 214 -14.85 9.67 19.69
N LEU A 215 -15.94 9.65 18.93
CA LEU A 215 -16.94 8.58 18.95
C LEU A 215 -16.40 7.22 18.42
N GLN A 216 -15.25 7.20 17.79
CA GLN A 216 -14.61 5.97 17.27
C GLN A 216 -13.43 5.53 18.12
N GLN A 217 -13.23 6.14 19.31
CA GLN A 217 -12.15 5.78 20.21
C GLN A 217 -12.38 4.37 20.79
N ILE A 218 -11.30 3.59 20.76
CA ILE A 218 -11.23 2.28 21.42
C ILE A 218 -10.20 2.42 22.54
N ASP A 219 -10.63 2.25 23.80
CA ASP A 219 -9.77 2.38 24.98
C ASP A 219 -8.98 1.10 25.22
N ARG A 220 -8.26 0.66 24.21
CA ARG A 220 -7.36 -0.50 24.20
C ARG A 220 -6.25 -0.28 23.16
N SER A 221 -5.14 -0.99 23.35
CA SER A 221 -4.04 -1.04 22.38
C SER A 221 -4.33 -1.98 21.21
N SER A 222 -5.39 -2.80 21.26
CA SER A 222 -5.71 -3.76 20.20
C SER A 222 -7.09 -3.52 19.60
N LYS A 223 -7.20 -3.80 18.29
CA LYS A 223 -8.41 -3.72 17.50
C LYS A 223 -8.59 -5.02 16.71
N ALA A 224 -9.79 -5.60 16.78
CA ALA A 224 -10.17 -6.78 16.00
C ALA A 224 -11.34 -6.45 15.07
N ASP A 225 -11.26 -6.91 13.82
CA ASP A 225 -12.30 -6.76 12.82
C ASP A 225 -12.69 -8.13 12.27
N LEU A 226 -13.98 -8.44 12.21
CA LEU A 226 -14.54 -9.62 11.58
C LEU A 226 -15.44 -9.23 10.41
N GLU A 227 -15.13 -9.76 9.23
CA GLU A 227 -15.90 -9.53 8.03
C GLU A 227 -16.41 -10.87 7.48
N LEU A 228 -17.69 -10.95 7.14
CA LEU A 228 -18.32 -12.14 6.57
C LEU A 228 -19.07 -11.78 5.29
N GLN A 229 -18.94 -12.61 4.26
CA GLN A 229 -19.67 -12.45 3.01
C GLN A 229 -20.18 -13.80 2.51
N LEU A 230 -21.47 -13.86 2.24
CA LEU A 230 -22.12 -14.97 1.55
C LEU A 230 -22.57 -14.50 0.17
N ARG A 231 -22.23 -15.27 -0.85
CA ARG A 231 -22.65 -15.01 -2.24
C ARG A 231 -23.42 -16.21 -2.79
N LEU A 232 -24.57 -15.92 -3.37
CA LEU A 232 -25.37 -16.88 -4.16
C LEU A 232 -25.33 -16.44 -5.63
N LYS A 233 -25.02 -17.37 -6.53
CA LYS A 233 -25.21 -17.21 -7.98
C LYS A 233 -26.58 -17.82 -8.35
N LEU A 234 -27.42 -17.02 -8.89
CA LEU A 234 -28.73 -17.40 -9.44
C LEU A 234 -28.56 -17.91 -10.87
#